data_79d3ddd817bfc23724070f6742e19eb3
#
_entry.id   79d3ddd817bfc23724070f6742e19eb3
#
_cell.length_a   1.000
_cell.length_b   1.000
_cell.length_c   1.000
_cell.angle_alpha   90.00
_cell.angle_beta   90.00
_cell.angle_gamma   90.00
#
_symmetry.space_group_name_H-M   'P 1'
#
loop_
_entity.id
_entity.type
_entity.pdbx_description
1 polymer ?
#
loop_
_entity_poly.entity_id
_entity_poly.type
_entity_poly.pdbx_seq_one_letter_code
_entity_poly.pdbx_strand_id
1 'polypeptide(L)' 'MALSKQTLDNLLEAESHIRAAIKSAALNETPLVVKQLSQLLMDMEQCKKFDEILDLLDNRENGSSGRFGPFFSDD' A
#
# COMPACT_ATOMS: atom_id res chain seq x y z
N MET A 1 11.13 6.09 6.15
CA MET A 1 10.81 5.34 7.32
C MET A 1 9.68 4.36 7.08
N ALA A 2 9.88 3.16 7.44
CA ALA A 2 8.89 2.13 7.16
C ALA A 2 7.75 2.17 8.16
N LEU A 3 6.65 1.58 7.76
CA LEU A 3 5.52 1.39 8.67
C LEU A 3 5.97 0.53 9.85
N SER A 4 5.38 0.76 11.00
CA SER A 4 5.66 -0.10 12.13
C SER A 4 5.14 -1.50 11.83
N LYS A 5 5.70 -2.47 12.54
CA LYS A 5 5.28 -3.83 12.36
C LYS A 5 3.79 -3.99 12.67
N GLN A 6 3.32 -3.30 13.68
CA GLN A 6 1.92 -3.40 14.06
C GLN A 6 1.02 -2.87 12.95
N THR A 7 1.38 -1.73 12.37
CA THR A 7 0.59 -1.18 11.28
C THR A 7 0.60 -2.10 10.06
N LEU A 8 1.77 -2.64 9.74
CA LEU A 8 1.88 -3.54 8.61
C LEU A 8 1.07 -4.81 8.83
N ASP A 9 1.12 -5.36 10.03
CA ASP A 9 0.34 -6.55 10.33
C ASP A 9 -1.15 -6.27 10.20
N ASN A 10 -1.59 -5.12 10.66
CA ASN A 10 -2.99 -4.75 10.54
C ASN A 10 -3.40 -4.56 9.10
N LEU A 11 -2.51 -4.00 8.28
CA LEU A 11 -2.80 -3.85 6.86
C LEU A 11 -2.95 -5.20 6.19
N LEU A 12 -2.07 -6.13 6.51
CA LEU A 12 -2.15 -7.45 5.91
C LEU A 12 -3.44 -8.16 6.29
N GLU A 13 -3.83 -8.01 7.53
CA GLU A 13 -5.08 -8.59 7.98
C GLU A 13 -6.27 -7.95 7.30
N ALA A 14 -6.23 -6.64 7.15
CA ALA A 14 -7.31 -5.93 6.47
C ALA A 14 -7.40 -6.34 5.01
N GLU A 15 -6.26 -6.53 4.34
CA GLU A 15 -6.29 -7.02 2.97
C GLU A 15 -6.93 -8.39 2.87
N SER A 16 -6.64 -9.25 3.82
CA SER A 16 -7.22 -10.57 3.83
C SER A 16 -8.74 -10.49 3.95
N HIS A 17 -9.21 -9.62 4.81
CA HIS A 17 -10.66 -9.43 4.98
C HIS A 17 -11.30 -8.83 3.73
N ILE A 18 -10.61 -7.90 3.08
CA ILE A 18 -11.16 -7.31 1.87
C ILE A 18 -11.21 -8.32 0.75
N ARG A 19 -10.21 -9.18 0.63
CA ARG A 19 -10.26 -10.24 -0.37
C ARG A 19 -11.43 -11.17 -0.13
N ALA A 20 -11.70 -11.49 1.13
CA ALA A 20 -12.85 -12.31 1.46
C ALA A 20 -14.15 -11.60 1.11
N ALA A 21 -14.21 -10.30 1.34
CA ALA A 21 -15.39 -9.52 0.99
C ALA A 21 -15.61 -9.47 -0.51
N ILE A 22 -14.53 -9.35 -1.29
CA ILE A 22 -14.64 -9.37 -2.74
C ILE A 22 -15.22 -10.69 -3.22
N LYS A 23 -14.74 -11.78 -2.65
CA LYS A 23 -15.24 -13.09 -3.02
C LYS A 23 -16.71 -13.22 -2.72
N SER A 24 -17.13 -12.77 -1.56
CA SER A 24 -18.52 -12.80 -1.18
C SER A 24 -19.37 -11.90 -2.07
N ALA A 25 -18.84 -10.72 -2.37
CA ALA A 25 -19.57 -9.76 -3.20
C ALA A 25 -19.72 -10.26 -4.62
N ALA A 26 -18.73 -10.97 -5.13
CA ALA A 26 -18.82 -11.50 -6.47
C ALA A 26 -19.96 -12.49 -6.62
N LEU A 27 -20.33 -13.13 -5.54
CA LEU A 27 -21.42 -14.09 -5.56
C LEU A 27 -22.78 -13.48 -5.25
N ASN A 28 -22.79 -12.40 -4.47
CA ASN A 28 -24.05 -11.92 -3.90
C ASN A 28 -24.39 -10.48 -4.23
N GLU A 29 -23.45 -9.71 -4.74
CA GLU A 29 -23.67 -8.28 -4.92
C GLU A 29 -23.50 -7.87 -6.37
N THR A 30 -23.78 -6.59 -6.62
CA THR A 30 -23.60 -6.08 -7.98
C THR A 30 -22.14 -5.90 -8.31
N PRO A 31 -21.81 -5.89 -9.61
CA PRO A 31 -20.41 -5.68 -10.01
C PRO A 31 -19.81 -4.37 -9.49
N LEU A 32 -20.65 -3.38 -9.22
CA LEU A 32 -20.13 -2.11 -8.71
C LEU A 32 -19.47 -2.30 -7.35
N VAL A 33 -20.05 -3.13 -6.50
CA VAL A 33 -19.48 -3.40 -5.19
C VAL A 33 -18.13 -4.09 -5.34
N VAL A 34 -18.05 -5.06 -6.24
CA VAL A 34 -16.78 -5.74 -6.50
C VAL A 34 -15.72 -4.75 -6.97
N LYS A 35 -16.12 -3.85 -7.86
CA LYS A 35 -15.18 -2.87 -8.39
C LYS A 35 -14.67 -1.95 -7.29
N GLN A 36 -15.56 -1.50 -6.42
CA GLN A 36 -15.17 -0.61 -5.33
C GLN A 36 -14.23 -1.29 -4.36
N LEU A 37 -14.54 -2.53 -4.01
CA LEU A 37 -13.68 -3.27 -3.10
C LEU A 37 -12.33 -3.56 -3.72
N SER A 38 -12.31 -3.85 -5.01
CA SER A 38 -11.04 -4.10 -5.70
C SER A 38 -10.18 -2.84 -5.72
N GLN A 39 -10.79 -1.69 -5.91
CA GLN A 39 -10.05 -0.44 -5.89
C GLN A 39 -9.47 -0.18 -4.51
N LEU A 40 -10.24 -0.46 -3.47
CA LEU A 40 -9.76 -0.30 -2.12
C LEU A 40 -8.56 -1.21 -1.85
N LEU A 41 -8.64 -2.45 -2.31
CA LEU A 41 -7.53 -3.37 -2.13
C LEU A 41 -6.29 -2.88 -2.84
N MET A 42 -6.44 -2.36 -4.05
CA MET A 42 -5.30 -1.80 -4.77
C MET A 42 -4.69 -0.63 -4.03
N ASP A 43 -5.52 0.21 -3.46
CA ASP A 43 -5.02 1.35 -2.71
C ASP A 43 -4.21 0.89 -1.50
N MET A 44 -4.66 -0.15 -0.84
CA MET A 44 -3.93 -0.68 0.30
C MET A 44 -2.60 -1.29 -0.12
N GLU A 45 -2.59 -1.97 -1.24
CA GLU A 45 -1.35 -2.54 -1.75
C GLU A 45 -0.36 -1.47 -2.15
N GLN A 46 -0.86 -0.38 -2.70
CA GLN A 46 0.01 0.74 -3.03
C GLN A 46 0.61 1.37 -1.79
N CYS A 47 -0.14 1.39 -0.73
CA CYS A 47 0.35 1.92 0.53
C CYS A 47 1.59 1.14 1.01
N LYS A 48 1.52 -0.18 0.91
CA LYS A 48 2.66 -1.01 1.29
C LYS A 48 3.83 -0.81 0.34
N LYS A 49 3.54 -0.72 -0.95
CA LYS A 49 4.59 -0.54 -1.92
C LYS A 49 5.29 0.79 -1.73
N PHE A 50 4.53 1.82 -1.43
CA PHE A 50 5.10 3.13 -1.18
C PHE A 50 5.99 3.09 0.04
N ASP A 51 5.58 2.36 1.05
CA ASP A 51 6.39 2.18 2.25
C ASP A 51 7.71 1.50 1.93
N GLU A 52 7.68 0.49 1.08
CA GLU A 52 8.90 -0.18 0.68
C GLU A 52 9.83 0.76 -0.07
N ILE A 53 9.28 1.59 -0.93
CA ILE A 53 10.09 2.54 -1.67
C ILE A 53 10.72 3.55 -0.73
N LEU A 54 9.97 4.04 0.22
CA LEU A 54 10.52 4.97 1.20
C LEU A 54 11.63 4.34 2.01
N ASP A 55 11.45 3.08 2.35
CA ASP A 55 12.45 2.37 3.12
C ASP A 55 13.75 2.23 2.32
N LEU A 56 13.62 1.92 1.05
CA LEU A 56 14.79 1.84 0.20
C LEU A 56 15.50 3.17 0.08
N LEU A 57 14.75 4.24 -0.04
CA LEU A 57 15.33 5.57 -0.14
C LEU A 57 16.02 5.96 1.15
N ASP A 58 15.46 5.60 2.28
CA ASP A 58 16.10 5.87 3.56
C ASP A 58 17.46 5.18 3.63
N ASN A 59 17.51 3.94 3.23
CA ASN A 59 18.76 3.20 3.27
C ASN A 59 19.79 3.80 2.33
N ARG A 60 19.37 4.24 1.17
CA ARG A 60 20.28 4.84 0.24
C ARG A 60 20.73 6.18 0.71
N GLU A 61 19.85 6.87 1.34
CA GLU A 61 20.12 8.21 1.77
C GLU A 61 21.27 8.29 2.75
N ASN A 62 21.44 7.26 3.52
CA ASN A 62 22.60 7.21 4.40
C ASN A 62 23.89 7.38 3.67
N GLY A 63 23.92 6.99 2.42
CA GLY A 63 25.16 7.07 1.66
C GLY A 63 25.12 8.06 0.53
N SER A 64 23.97 8.60 0.19
CA SER A 64 23.92 9.53 -0.94
C SER A 64 22.70 10.41 -0.82
N SER A 65 22.81 11.32 0.05
CA SER A 65 21.69 12.13 0.45
C SER A 65 21.08 12.97 -0.65
N GLY A 66 21.79 13.26 -1.68
CA GLY A 66 21.23 14.10 -2.70
C GLY A 66 20.16 13.48 -3.57
N ARG A 67 19.90 12.24 -3.35
CA ARG A 67 19.01 11.52 -4.25
C ARG A 67 17.60 11.99 -4.23
N PHE A 68 17.19 12.54 -3.14
CA PHE A 68 15.79 12.89 -3.01
C PHE A 68 15.35 14.05 -3.85
N GLY A 69 16.25 14.94 -4.14
CA GLY A 69 15.90 16.15 -4.85
C GLY A 69 15.03 15.90 -6.07
N PRO A 70 15.45 15.01 -6.95
CA PRO A 70 14.69 14.80 -8.18
C PRO A 70 13.28 14.33 -7.96
N PHE A 71 13.07 13.69 -6.86
CA PHE A 71 11.75 13.18 -6.59
C PHE A 71 10.85 14.20 -5.98
N PHE A 72 11.38 14.84 -5.07
CA PHE A 72 10.52 15.64 -4.23
C PHE A 72 10.65 17.10 -4.42
N SER A 73 11.56 17.47 -4.87
CA SER A 73 11.64 18.70 -5.02
C SER A 73 12.28 19.30 -5.66
N ASP A 74 12.37 19.16 -5.43
CA ASP A 74 12.63 19.61 -5.67
C ASP A 74 13.41 20.32 -5.74
N ASP A 75 13.82 20.40 -5.66
CA ASP A 75 14.62 20.99 -5.69
C ASP A 75 15.08 21.30 -6.40
#